data_4af61ecb71a675d41b4fa0e0784fcbc8
#
_entry.id   4af61ecb71a675d41b4fa0e0784fcbc8
#
_cell.length_a   1.000
_cell.length_b   1.000
_cell.length_c   1.000
_cell.angle_alpha   90.00
_cell.angle_beta   90.00
_cell.angle_gamma   90.00
#
_symmetry.space_group_name_H-M   'P 1'
#
loop_
_entity.id
_entity.type
_entity.pdbx_description
1 polymer ?
#
loop_
_entity_poly.entity_id
_entity_poly.type
_entity_poly.pdbx_seq_one_letter_code
_entity_poly.pdbx_strand_id
1 'polypeptide(L)'
;MIDYSAAGFTLLQGAHLYAPEDRGICDVLIANGKIIAVASNIPSDIVPDCTVVDLSGQILCPGFIDQHVHLIGGGGEAGPTTRTPEVALSRLTEAGVTSVVGLLGTDSISRHPESLLAKTRALNEEGISAWMLTGAYHVPSRTITGSVEKDVAIIDRVIGVKCAISDHRSAAPDVYHLANMAAESRVGGLLGGKPGVTVFHMGDSKKALQPVYDLLENCDVPISKLLPTHVNRNVPLFEQALEFARKGGTIDITSSIDEPVAPAEGIARVVQAGIPLARVTFSSKHTQHCLLYTSPSPRD
;
A
#
# COMPACT_ATOMS: atom_id res chain seq x y z
N MET A 1 -14.95 -21.91 -12.24
CA MET A 1 -14.84 -21.47 -10.85
C MET A 1 -14.51 -22.72 -10.05
N ILE A 2 -13.30 -22.83 -9.54
CA ILE A 2 -12.88 -23.97 -8.74
C ILE A 2 -13.51 -23.79 -7.35
N ASP A 3 -14.30 -24.74 -6.91
CA ASP A 3 -14.89 -24.74 -5.57
C ASP A 3 -13.84 -25.21 -4.57
N TYR A 4 -13.20 -24.26 -3.86
CA TYR A 4 -12.21 -24.55 -2.82
C TYR A 4 -12.85 -24.90 -1.47
N SER A 5 -14.17 -24.98 -1.37
CA SER A 5 -14.87 -25.21 -0.10
C SER A 5 -14.87 -26.66 0.37
N ALA A 6 -14.55 -27.60 -0.53
CA ALA A 6 -14.71 -29.05 -0.24
C ALA A 6 -13.41 -29.78 0.10
N ALA A 7 -12.24 -29.29 -0.26
CA ALA A 7 -10.97 -29.97 0.03
C ALA A 7 -10.07 -29.05 0.85
N GLY A 8 -9.74 -29.48 2.06
CA GLY A 8 -8.83 -28.76 2.94
C GLY A 8 -7.40 -28.58 2.38
N PHE A 9 -7.08 -29.25 1.24
CA PHE A 9 -5.74 -29.29 0.65
C PHE A 9 -5.76 -28.96 -0.83
N THR A 10 -4.80 -28.14 -1.27
CA THR A 10 -4.53 -27.84 -2.68
C THR A 10 -3.04 -27.95 -2.95
N LEU A 11 -2.67 -28.71 -3.96
CA LEU A 11 -1.30 -28.85 -4.45
C LEU A 11 -1.16 -28.11 -5.78
N LEU A 12 -0.33 -27.08 -5.81
CA LEU A 12 0.10 -26.39 -7.02
C LEU A 12 1.39 -27.05 -7.49
N GLN A 13 1.37 -27.70 -8.67
CA GLN A 13 2.50 -28.47 -9.19
C GLN A 13 3.19 -27.82 -10.37
N GLY A 14 4.52 -27.94 -10.41
CA GLY A 14 5.35 -27.67 -11.58
C GLY A 14 5.52 -26.19 -11.93
N ALA A 15 5.20 -25.28 -11.03
CA ALA A 15 5.36 -23.86 -11.28
C ALA A 15 6.81 -23.40 -11.17
N HIS A 16 7.21 -22.39 -11.97
CA HIS A 16 8.43 -21.65 -11.70
C HIS A 16 8.15 -20.61 -10.62
N LEU A 17 8.69 -20.86 -9.42
CA LEU A 17 8.37 -20.09 -8.20
C LEU A 17 9.35 -18.95 -7.97
N TYR A 18 8.81 -17.74 -7.75
CA TYR A 18 9.51 -16.58 -7.20
C TYR A 18 8.94 -16.21 -5.83
N ALA A 19 9.78 -16.13 -4.75
CA ALA A 19 9.30 -15.89 -3.38
C ALA A 19 10.33 -15.23 -2.42
N PRO A 20 10.83 -13.98 -2.62
CA PRO A 20 10.89 -13.21 -3.85
C PRO A 20 11.97 -13.68 -4.83
N GLU A 21 13.00 -14.42 -4.36
CA GLU A 21 14.08 -14.94 -5.18
C GLU A 21 13.57 -16.06 -6.10
N ASP A 22 14.29 -16.29 -7.18
CA ASP A 22 14.07 -17.42 -8.07
C ASP A 22 14.33 -18.74 -7.31
N ARG A 23 13.29 -19.55 -7.17
CA ARG A 23 13.33 -20.88 -6.52
C ARG A 23 13.36 -22.02 -7.54
N GLY A 24 13.32 -21.72 -8.82
CA GLY A 24 13.18 -22.70 -9.89
C GLY A 24 11.80 -23.39 -9.90
N ILE A 25 11.73 -24.57 -10.47
CA ILE A 25 10.49 -25.36 -10.53
C ILE A 25 10.20 -25.94 -9.15
N CYS A 26 9.03 -25.61 -8.61
CA CYS A 26 8.59 -26.04 -7.28
C CYS A 26 7.10 -26.37 -7.27
N ASP A 27 6.76 -27.23 -6.31
CA ASP A 27 5.40 -27.53 -5.90
C ASP A 27 5.08 -26.79 -4.60
N VAL A 28 3.83 -26.36 -4.45
CA VAL A 28 3.34 -25.65 -3.26
C VAL A 28 2.08 -26.33 -2.74
N LEU A 29 2.16 -26.86 -1.51
CA LEU A 29 1.02 -27.46 -0.83
C LEU A 29 0.36 -26.43 0.10
N ILE A 30 -0.95 -26.27 -0.07
CA ILE A 30 -1.78 -25.34 0.68
C ILE A 30 -2.82 -26.13 1.48
N ALA A 31 -3.02 -25.78 2.74
CA ALA A 31 -4.08 -26.31 3.58
C ALA A 31 -4.76 -25.16 4.34
N ASN A 32 -6.07 -25.13 4.32
CA ASN A 32 -6.87 -24.13 5.04
C ASN A 32 -6.39 -22.68 4.79
N GLY A 33 -6.08 -22.35 3.53
CA GLY A 33 -5.61 -21.03 3.13
C GLY A 33 -4.18 -20.67 3.56
N LYS A 34 -3.38 -21.68 4.00
CA LYS A 34 -1.98 -21.48 4.39
C LYS A 34 -1.04 -22.35 3.56
N ILE A 35 0.09 -21.80 3.16
CA ILE A 35 1.19 -22.59 2.57
C ILE A 35 1.80 -23.42 3.69
N ILE A 36 1.78 -24.75 3.51
CA ILE A 36 2.33 -25.70 4.49
C ILE A 36 3.61 -26.38 4.02
N ALA A 37 3.85 -26.44 2.71
CA ALA A 37 5.10 -26.95 2.16
C ALA A 37 5.42 -26.28 0.81
N VAL A 38 6.72 -26.12 0.54
CA VAL A 38 7.28 -25.76 -0.75
C VAL A 38 8.46 -26.71 -0.98
N ALA A 39 8.42 -27.46 -2.08
CA ALA A 39 9.48 -28.41 -2.42
C ALA A 39 9.60 -28.56 -3.94
N SER A 40 10.72 -29.12 -4.41
CA SER A 40 10.91 -29.39 -5.85
C SER A 40 9.99 -30.48 -6.39
N ASN A 41 9.46 -31.32 -5.52
CA ASN A 41 8.47 -32.34 -5.87
C ASN A 41 7.68 -32.75 -4.62
N ILE A 42 6.36 -32.64 -4.71
CA ILE A 42 5.42 -33.12 -3.68
C ILE A 42 4.52 -34.16 -4.34
N PRO A 43 4.50 -35.42 -3.84
CA PRO A 43 3.63 -36.44 -4.42
C PRO A 43 2.17 -36.02 -4.40
N SER A 44 1.46 -36.24 -5.49
CA SER A 44 0.04 -35.85 -5.63
C SER A 44 -0.90 -36.63 -4.70
N ASP A 45 -0.45 -37.78 -4.22
CA ASP A 45 -1.15 -38.66 -3.27
C ASP A 45 -0.74 -38.45 -1.81
N ILE A 46 0.04 -37.37 -1.52
CA ILE A 46 0.55 -37.08 -0.15
C ILE A 46 -0.57 -36.89 0.87
N VAL A 47 -1.73 -36.42 0.40
CA VAL A 47 -2.93 -36.22 1.23
C VAL A 47 -4.13 -36.74 0.47
N PRO A 48 -5.03 -37.55 1.10
CA PRO A 48 -6.30 -37.93 0.49
C PRO A 48 -7.12 -36.70 0.09
N ASP A 49 -7.84 -36.78 -1.02
CA ASP A 49 -8.73 -35.75 -1.55
C ASP A 49 -8.06 -34.38 -1.80
N CYS A 50 -6.74 -34.37 -2.07
CA CYS A 50 -6.01 -33.18 -2.44
C CYS A 50 -6.41 -32.69 -3.84
N THR A 51 -6.79 -31.43 -3.97
CA THR A 51 -6.99 -30.81 -5.29
C THR A 51 -5.64 -30.50 -5.91
N VAL A 52 -5.30 -31.14 -7.02
CA VAL A 52 -4.05 -30.90 -7.75
C VAL A 52 -4.30 -29.93 -8.91
N VAL A 53 -3.50 -28.87 -8.95
CA VAL A 53 -3.51 -27.86 -10.02
C VAL A 53 -2.15 -27.92 -10.73
N ASP A 54 -2.15 -28.34 -11.99
CA ASP A 54 -0.95 -28.31 -12.83
C ASP A 54 -0.66 -26.87 -13.30
N LEU A 55 0.50 -26.36 -12.90
CA LEU A 55 1.03 -25.05 -13.26
C LEU A 55 2.31 -25.15 -14.09
N SER A 56 2.53 -26.29 -14.76
CA SER A 56 3.69 -26.51 -15.62
C SER A 56 3.82 -25.40 -16.67
N GLY A 57 4.99 -24.75 -16.73
CA GLY A 57 5.26 -23.61 -17.61
C GLY A 57 4.66 -22.28 -17.15
N GLN A 58 4.03 -22.23 -15.99
CA GLN A 58 3.50 -21.01 -15.38
C GLN A 58 4.50 -20.44 -14.37
N ILE A 59 4.40 -19.13 -14.13
CA ILE A 59 5.10 -18.45 -13.04
C ILE A 59 4.16 -18.37 -11.84
N LEU A 60 4.66 -18.76 -10.66
CA LEU A 60 3.98 -18.60 -9.39
C LEU A 60 4.74 -17.60 -8.52
N CYS A 61 4.04 -16.62 -7.98
CA CYS A 61 4.61 -15.67 -7.01
C CYS A 61 3.57 -15.34 -5.93
N PRO A 62 3.98 -14.79 -4.77
CA PRO A 62 3.05 -14.20 -3.81
C PRO A 62 2.17 -13.15 -4.48
N GLY A 63 0.91 -13.04 -4.04
CA GLY A 63 0.03 -11.99 -4.52
C GLY A 63 0.56 -10.60 -4.17
N PHE A 64 0.26 -9.62 -5.03
CA PHE A 64 0.77 -8.26 -4.87
C PHE A 64 0.15 -7.56 -3.65
N ILE A 65 0.95 -6.68 -3.04
CA ILE A 65 0.53 -5.81 -1.93
C ILE A 65 0.46 -4.38 -2.47
N ASP A 66 -0.74 -3.81 -2.50
CA ASP A 66 -0.91 -2.38 -2.83
C ASP A 66 -1.14 -1.58 -1.55
N GLN A 67 -0.16 -0.81 -1.16
CA GLN A 67 -0.18 -0.06 0.10
C GLN A 67 -0.81 1.33 -0.01
N HIS A 68 -1.36 1.72 -1.16
CA HIS A 68 -1.93 3.06 -1.34
C HIS A 68 -3.18 3.02 -2.22
N VAL A 69 -4.30 2.59 -1.64
CA VAL A 69 -5.57 2.42 -2.37
C VAL A 69 -6.68 3.26 -1.74
N HIS A 70 -7.39 4.03 -2.56
CA HIS A 70 -8.59 4.76 -2.15
C HIS A 70 -9.80 3.80 -2.17
N LEU A 71 -9.90 2.89 -1.16
CA LEU A 71 -10.89 1.81 -1.13
C LEU A 71 -12.34 2.28 -1.25
N ILE A 72 -12.65 3.47 -0.72
CA ILE A 72 -13.96 4.09 -0.82
C ILE A 72 -14.03 5.19 -1.88
N GLY A 73 -13.16 5.08 -2.88
CA GLY A 73 -13.01 6.07 -3.93
C GLY A 73 -12.19 7.29 -3.51
N GLY A 74 -11.82 8.08 -4.51
CA GLY A 74 -11.05 9.32 -4.39
C GLY A 74 -11.58 10.39 -5.33
N GLY A 75 -10.72 11.30 -5.75
CA GLY A 75 -11.07 12.41 -6.64
C GLY A 75 -12.03 13.42 -6.01
N GLY A 76 -12.63 14.22 -6.82
CA GLY A 76 -13.54 15.29 -6.40
C GLY A 76 -12.89 16.67 -6.37
N GLU A 77 -11.57 16.76 -6.58
CA GLU A 77 -10.83 18.03 -6.52
C GLU A 77 -11.20 19.01 -7.66
N ALA A 78 -11.70 18.50 -8.79
CA ALA A 78 -12.23 19.32 -9.89
C ALA A 78 -13.76 19.42 -9.86
N GLY A 79 -14.38 19.14 -8.72
CA GLY A 79 -15.81 19.22 -8.50
C GLY A 79 -16.49 17.86 -8.32
N PRO A 80 -17.77 17.84 -7.92
CA PRO A 80 -18.47 16.62 -7.52
C PRO A 80 -18.52 15.51 -8.59
N THR A 81 -18.49 15.89 -9.85
CA THR A 81 -18.57 14.96 -10.99
C THR A 81 -17.26 14.20 -11.23
N THR A 82 -16.16 14.60 -10.61
CA THR A 82 -14.85 13.94 -10.72
C THR A 82 -14.57 12.93 -9.59
N ARG A 83 -15.58 12.62 -8.78
CA ARG A 83 -15.50 11.61 -7.74
C ARG A 83 -15.47 10.22 -8.35
N THR A 84 -14.54 9.38 -7.88
CA THR A 84 -14.47 7.97 -8.30
C THR A 84 -15.28 7.07 -7.36
N PRO A 85 -15.84 5.95 -7.85
CA PRO A 85 -16.55 5.00 -7.01
C PRO A 85 -15.61 4.23 -6.08
N GLU A 86 -16.18 3.43 -5.18
CA GLU A 86 -15.45 2.46 -4.37
C GLU A 86 -14.79 1.39 -5.26
N VAL A 87 -13.67 0.86 -4.80
CA VAL A 87 -13.00 -0.24 -5.48
C VAL A 87 -13.80 -1.53 -5.36
N ALA A 88 -14.03 -2.21 -6.47
CA ALA A 88 -14.62 -3.56 -6.48
C ALA A 88 -13.53 -4.61 -6.23
N LEU A 89 -13.89 -5.69 -5.52
CA LEU A 89 -13.00 -6.84 -5.28
C LEU A 89 -12.42 -7.39 -6.58
N SER A 90 -13.26 -7.53 -7.62
CA SER A 90 -12.83 -8.05 -8.92
C SER A 90 -11.66 -7.27 -9.53
N ARG A 91 -11.60 -5.95 -9.32
CA ARG A 91 -10.50 -5.13 -9.82
C ARG A 91 -9.17 -5.42 -9.11
N LEU A 92 -9.21 -5.71 -7.82
CA LEU A 92 -8.03 -6.08 -7.06
C LEU A 92 -7.53 -7.47 -7.50
N THR A 93 -8.44 -8.44 -7.60
CA THR A 93 -8.08 -9.82 -7.98
C THR A 93 -7.64 -9.94 -9.43
N GLU A 94 -8.26 -9.22 -10.37
CA GLU A 94 -7.82 -9.14 -11.78
C GLU A 94 -6.38 -8.60 -11.91
N ALA A 95 -5.98 -7.69 -11.01
CA ALA A 95 -4.63 -7.16 -10.95
C ALA A 95 -3.64 -8.04 -10.17
N GLY A 96 -4.06 -9.20 -9.66
CA GLY A 96 -3.24 -10.06 -8.80
C GLY A 96 -2.97 -9.50 -7.41
N VAL A 97 -3.71 -8.48 -6.97
CA VAL A 97 -3.58 -7.88 -5.65
C VAL A 97 -4.33 -8.72 -4.63
N THR A 98 -3.62 -9.17 -3.60
CA THR A 98 -4.16 -9.98 -2.50
C THR A 98 -4.13 -9.26 -1.15
N SER A 99 -3.41 -8.14 -1.08
CA SER A 99 -3.32 -7.33 0.13
C SER A 99 -3.37 -5.84 -0.20
N VAL A 100 -4.12 -5.08 0.59
CA VAL A 100 -4.27 -3.63 0.37
C VAL A 100 -4.17 -2.82 1.66
N VAL A 101 -3.69 -1.58 1.54
CA VAL A 101 -3.81 -0.57 2.59
C VAL A 101 -4.70 0.57 2.08
N GLY A 102 -5.87 0.67 2.68
CA GLY A 102 -6.85 1.71 2.39
C GLY A 102 -6.49 3.05 3.03
N LEU A 103 -6.82 4.13 2.35
CA LEU A 103 -6.60 5.48 2.86
C LEU A 103 -7.55 6.49 2.21
N LEU A 104 -7.71 7.64 2.86
CA LEU A 104 -8.48 8.76 2.32
C LEU A 104 -7.60 9.65 1.43
N GLY A 105 -8.23 10.30 0.45
CA GLY A 105 -7.62 11.35 -0.37
C GLY A 105 -7.84 12.74 0.22
N THR A 106 -7.92 13.73 -0.66
CA THR A 106 -8.19 15.14 -0.31
C THR A 106 -9.55 15.29 0.34
N ASP A 107 -10.57 14.58 -0.18
CA ASP A 107 -11.93 14.59 0.39
C ASP A 107 -12.00 13.75 1.67
N SER A 108 -11.88 14.40 2.81
CA SER A 108 -12.17 13.87 4.13
C SER A 108 -13.40 14.52 4.78
N ILE A 109 -14.23 15.20 3.96
CA ILE A 109 -15.48 15.83 4.38
C ILE A 109 -16.66 14.92 4.08
N SER A 110 -16.74 14.42 2.86
CA SER A 110 -17.82 13.53 2.41
C SER A 110 -17.39 12.05 2.35
N ARG A 111 -16.14 11.74 2.68
CA ARG A 111 -15.60 10.41 2.91
C ARG A 111 -14.96 10.37 4.29
N HIS A 112 -15.32 9.38 5.09
CA HIS A 112 -14.98 9.32 6.52
C HIS A 112 -14.12 8.11 6.84
N PRO A 113 -13.24 8.17 7.87
CA PRO A 113 -12.44 7.03 8.30
C PRO A 113 -13.30 5.82 8.71
N GLU A 114 -14.50 6.05 9.26
CA GLU A 114 -15.45 4.99 9.61
C GLU A 114 -15.94 4.23 8.38
N SER A 115 -16.27 4.93 7.30
CA SER A 115 -16.65 4.29 6.03
C SER A 115 -15.50 3.50 5.43
N LEU A 116 -14.27 4.01 5.54
CA LEU A 116 -13.06 3.31 5.12
C LEU A 116 -12.84 2.04 5.95
N LEU A 117 -13.06 2.10 7.28
CA LEU A 117 -12.98 0.93 8.16
C LEU A 117 -14.01 -0.14 7.79
N ALA A 118 -15.24 0.28 7.50
CA ALA A 118 -16.30 -0.65 7.07
C ALA A 118 -15.91 -1.36 5.76
N LYS A 119 -15.42 -0.64 4.77
CA LYS A 119 -14.93 -1.23 3.50
C LYS A 119 -13.72 -2.15 3.70
N THR A 120 -12.79 -1.75 4.56
CA THR A 120 -11.62 -2.57 4.91
C THR A 120 -12.04 -3.91 5.53
N ARG A 121 -13.02 -3.90 6.43
CA ARG A 121 -13.58 -5.11 7.03
C ARG A 121 -14.29 -5.98 6.00
N ALA A 122 -15.12 -5.40 5.14
CA ALA A 122 -15.80 -6.11 4.06
C ALA A 122 -14.80 -6.85 3.16
N LEU A 123 -13.73 -6.20 2.71
CA LEU A 123 -12.69 -6.84 1.90
C LEU A 123 -12.01 -8.01 2.61
N ASN A 124 -11.81 -7.93 3.94
CA ASN A 124 -11.28 -9.07 4.71
C ASN A 124 -12.26 -10.25 4.74
N GLU A 125 -13.55 -9.99 4.85
CA GLU A 125 -14.59 -11.04 4.78
C GLU A 125 -14.69 -11.64 3.37
N GLU A 126 -14.43 -10.84 2.35
CA GLU A 126 -14.36 -11.26 0.93
C GLU A 126 -13.05 -12.01 0.58
N GLY A 127 -12.08 -12.08 1.50
CA GLY A 127 -10.84 -12.86 1.33
C GLY A 127 -9.59 -12.07 0.93
N ILE A 128 -9.66 -10.73 0.83
CA ILE A 128 -8.50 -9.85 0.63
C ILE A 128 -7.93 -9.44 1.99
N SER A 129 -6.62 -9.52 2.16
CA SER A 129 -5.97 -8.97 3.36
C SER A 129 -5.97 -7.45 3.31
N ALA A 130 -6.83 -6.79 4.09
CA ALA A 130 -7.00 -5.35 4.04
C ALA A 130 -6.71 -4.69 5.39
N TRP A 131 -5.96 -3.60 5.33
CA TRP A 131 -5.70 -2.66 6.43
C TRP A 131 -6.01 -1.24 5.97
N MET A 132 -5.89 -0.27 6.87
CA MET A 132 -6.10 1.12 6.55
C MET A 132 -5.16 2.05 7.35
N LEU A 133 -5.05 3.27 6.85
CA LEU A 133 -4.47 4.39 7.59
C LEU A 133 -5.59 5.30 8.07
N THR A 134 -5.48 5.80 9.29
CA THR A 134 -6.29 6.94 9.75
C THR A 134 -5.76 8.25 9.18
N GLY A 135 -6.47 9.35 9.36
CA GLY A 135 -6.11 10.63 8.76
C GLY A 135 -6.50 10.74 7.29
N ALA A 136 -6.09 11.84 6.69
CA ALA A 136 -6.32 12.16 5.27
C ALA A 136 -5.23 13.14 4.80
N TYR A 137 -5.59 14.26 4.14
CA TYR A 137 -4.61 15.28 3.73
C TYR A 137 -4.27 16.27 4.84
N HIS A 138 -5.24 16.58 5.71
CA HIS A 138 -5.13 17.61 6.72
C HIS A 138 -4.50 17.15 8.04
N VAL A 139 -3.87 18.09 8.74
CA VAL A 139 -3.46 18.01 10.14
C VAL A 139 -4.11 19.19 10.85
N PRO A 140 -4.82 19.00 11.98
CA PRO A 140 -5.03 17.75 12.73
C PRO A 140 -5.74 16.66 11.93
N SER A 141 -5.34 15.41 12.16
CA SER A 141 -5.84 14.25 11.41
C SER A 141 -7.34 13.98 11.67
N ARG A 142 -8.06 13.59 10.64
CA ARG A 142 -9.41 13.02 10.78
C ARG A 142 -9.29 11.60 11.33
N THR A 143 -9.85 11.34 12.49
CA THR A 143 -9.73 10.08 13.21
C THR A 143 -11.10 9.55 13.61
N ILE A 144 -11.20 8.27 13.93
CA ILE A 144 -12.44 7.60 14.38
C ILE A 144 -12.65 7.86 15.87
N THR A 145 -11.60 7.80 16.67
CA THR A 145 -11.68 7.81 18.14
C THR A 145 -11.30 9.15 18.79
N GLY A 146 -10.91 10.13 17.97
CA GLY A 146 -10.48 11.46 18.42
C GLY A 146 -8.97 11.65 18.53
N SER A 147 -8.14 10.60 18.40
CA SER A 147 -6.67 10.71 18.27
C SER A 147 -6.08 9.65 17.36
N VAL A 148 -4.95 9.97 16.75
CA VAL A 148 -4.17 9.03 15.93
C VAL A 148 -3.67 7.87 16.77
N GLU A 149 -3.12 8.15 17.94
CA GLU A 149 -2.61 7.13 18.86
C GLU A 149 -3.68 6.10 19.19
N LYS A 150 -4.88 6.57 19.57
CA LYS A 150 -5.99 5.70 19.95
C LYS A 150 -6.51 4.88 18.77
N ASP A 151 -6.66 5.48 17.58
CA ASP A 151 -7.06 4.75 16.37
C ASP A 151 -6.07 3.60 16.08
N VAL A 152 -4.76 3.91 16.08
CA VAL A 152 -3.72 2.93 15.79
C VAL A 152 -3.62 1.88 16.90
N ALA A 153 -3.78 2.24 18.17
CA ALA A 153 -3.66 1.28 19.28
C ALA A 153 -4.79 0.26 19.30
N ILE A 154 -6.05 0.71 19.19
CA ILE A 154 -7.22 -0.12 19.53
C ILE A 154 -8.05 -0.61 18.34
N ILE A 155 -7.86 -0.06 17.12
CA ILE A 155 -8.60 -0.53 15.94
C ILE A 155 -7.68 -1.46 15.14
N ASP A 156 -7.96 -2.75 15.15
CA ASP A 156 -7.10 -3.81 14.58
C ASP A 156 -6.65 -3.53 13.14
N ARG A 157 -7.50 -2.93 12.33
CA ARG A 157 -7.23 -2.66 10.90
C ARG A 157 -6.48 -1.36 10.65
N VAL A 158 -6.31 -0.49 11.64
CA VAL A 158 -5.56 0.76 11.51
C VAL A 158 -4.09 0.50 11.87
N ILE A 159 -3.19 0.69 10.88
CA ILE A 159 -1.76 0.38 11.01
C ILE A 159 -0.86 1.61 11.02
N GLY A 160 -1.43 2.79 10.92
CA GLY A 160 -0.70 4.05 10.87
C GLY A 160 -1.58 5.22 10.49
N VAL A 161 -0.95 6.34 10.15
CA VAL A 161 -1.62 7.58 9.78
C VAL A 161 -1.13 8.11 8.44
N LYS A 162 -1.98 8.85 7.75
CA LYS A 162 -1.64 9.59 6.51
C LYS A 162 -1.87 11.08 6.66
N CYS A 163 -1.00 11.87 6.06
CA CYS A 163 -1.25 13.29 5.74
C CYS A 163 -0.64 13.67 4.38
N ALA A 164 -0.89 14.90 3.93
CA ALA A 164 -0.25 15.48 2.75
C ALA A 164 0.69 16.61 3.15
N ILE A 165 1.86 16.64 2.53
CA ILE A 165 2.86 17.70 2.70
C ILE A 165 3.42 18.12 1.34
N SER A 166 3.99 19.30 1.30
CA SER A 166 4.56 19.87 0.05
C SER A 166 3.55 19.87 -1.12
N ASP A 167 2.26 20.02 -0.79
CA ASP A 167 1.13 19.95 -1.72
C ASP A 167 0.21 21.17 -1.48
N HIS A 168 -0.29 21.81 -2.56
CA HIS A 168 -1.20 22.93 -2.46
C HIS A 168 -2.55 22.59 -1.81
N ARG A 169 -2.89 21.29 -1.71
CA ARG A 169 -4.11 20.77 -1.07
C ARG A 169 -3.89 20.42 0.40
N SER A 170 -2.65 20.50 0.90
CA SER A 170 -2.34 20.22 2.31
C SER A 170 -2.75 21.40 3.20
N ALA A 171 -2.91 21.15 4.50
CA ALA A 171 -3.12 22.18 5.50
C ALA A 171 -1.84 22.95 5.86
N ALA A 172 -0.75 22.75 5.12
CA ALA A 172 0.58 23.32 5.38
C ALA A 172 1.02 23.15 6.85
N PRO A 173 1.01 21.92 7.40
CA PRO A 173 1.38 21.69 8.79
C PRO A 173 2.82 22.11 9.05
N ASP A 174 3.07 22.63 10.22
CA ASP A 174 4.43 22.89 10.69
C ASP A 174 5.11 21.61 11.21
N VAL A 175 6.37 21.71 11.52
CA VAL A 175 7.18 20.56 11.97
C VAL A 175 6.65 19.93 13.26
N TYR A 176 6.10 20.71 14.17
CA TYR A 176 5.60 20.22 15.46
C TYR A 176 4.31 19.43 15.28
N HIS A 177 3.41 19.86 14.39
CA HIS A 177 2.23 19.11 14.04
C HIS A 177 2.58 17.76 13.39
N LEU A 178 3.57 17.74 12.49
CA LEU A 178 4.04 16.52 11.85
C LEU A 178 4.73 15.59 12.85
N ALA A 179 5.56 16.12 13.72
CA ALA A 179 6.26 15.36 14.76
C ALA A 179 5.27 14.72 15.75
N ASN A 180 4.30 15.50 16.24
CA ASN A 180 3.27 14.99 17.13
C ASN A 180 2.45 13.85 16.48
N MET A 181 1.97 14.06 15.26
CA MET A 181 1.21 13.05 14.52
C MET A 181 2.02 11.76 14.32
N ALA A 182 3.31 11.87 13.97
CA ALA A 182 4.20 10.73 13.77
C ALA A 182 4.49 10.00 15.09
N ALA A 183 4.66 10.75 16.19
CA ALA A 183 4.83 10.19 17.52
C ALA A 183 3.57 9.46 18.01
N GLU A 184 2.38 10.03 17.84
CA GLU A 184 1.11 9.37 18.14
C GLU A 184 0.95 8.06 17.36
N SER A 185 1.24 8.07 16.04
CA SER A 185 1.20 6.86 15.23
C SER A 185 2.17 5.80 15.73
N ARG A 186 3.41 6.23 16.06
CA ARG A 186 4.44 5.34 16.58
C ARG A 186 4.05 4.71 17.91
N VAL A 187 3.57 5.50 18.87
CA VAL A 187 3.16 5.02 20.21
C VAL A 187 1.95 4.10 20.08
N GLY A 188 0.95 4.50 19.31
CA GLY A 188 -0.22 3.65 19.02
C GLY A 188 0.19 2.31 18.41
N GLY A 189 1.19 2.30 17.51
CA GLY A 189 1.74 1.07 16.94
C GLY A 189 2.42 0.18 17.97
N LEU A 190 3.18 0.74 18.90
CA LEU A 190 3.80 0.01 20.00
C LEU A 190 2.75 -0.64 20.90
N LEU A 191 1.74 0.12 21.30
CA LEU A 191 0.67 -0.36 22.18
C LEU A 191 -0.21 -1.40 21.50
N GLY A 192 -0.48 -1.25 20.20
CA GLY A 192 -1.32 -2.15 19.42
C GLY A 192 -0.58 -3.34 18.78
N GLY A 193 0.75 -3.47 18.96
CA GLY A 193 1.54 -4.50 18.29
C GLY A 193 1.55 -4.38 16.76
N LYS A 194 1.48 -3.15 16.25
CA LYS A 194 1.34 -2.81 14.81
C LYS A 194 2.47 -1.91 14.31
N PRO A 195 2.60 -1.72 12.98
CA PRO A 195 3.70 -0.91 12.42
C PRO A 195 3.79 0.51 12.95
N GLY A 196 2.66 1.21 13.11
CA GLY A 196 2.63 2.61 13.54
C GLY A 196 3.40 3.52 12.57
N VAL A 197 3.10 3.40 11.28
CA VAL A 197 3.77 4.17 10.21
C VAL A 197 3.06 5.49 9.96
N THR A 198 3.84 6.47 9.48
CA THR A 198 3.31 7.75 8.99
C THR A 198 3.58 7.85 7.50
N VAL A 199 2.52 7.93 6.71
CA VAL A 199 2.58 8.04 5.25
C VAL A 199 2.36 9.49 4.83
N PHE A 200 3.29 10.03 4.07
CA PHE A 200 3.25 11.39 3.54
C PHE A 200 2.92 11.37 2.06
N HIS A 201 1.73 11.86 1.69
CA HIS A 201 1.46 12.22 0.29
C HIS A 201 2.35 13.41 -0.09
N MET A 202 3.25 13.19 -1.03
CA MET A 202 4.15 14.23 -1.53
C MET A 202 3.49 14.96 -2.69
N GLY A 203 3.45 16.30 -2.61
CA GLY A 203 3.02 17.16 -3.69
C GLY A 203 4.17 17.69 -4.56
N ASP A 204 3.89 18.74 -5.33
CA ASP A 204 4.82 19.32 -6.31
C ASP A 204 5.54 20.59 -5.81
N SER A 205 5.45 20.88 -4.51
CA SER A 205 6.09 22.04 -3.91
C SER A 205 7.61 21.95 -3.99
N LYS A 206 8.25 23.09 -4.17
CA LYS A 206 9.73 23.23 -4.13
C LYS A 206 10.36 22.74 -2.83
N LYS A 207 9.59 22.60 -1.74
CA LYS A 207 10.07 22.07 -0.46
C LYS A 207 10.43 20.58 -0.53
N ALA A 208 9.82 19.84 -1.46
CA ALA A 208 10.02 18.39 -1.64
C ALA A 208 9.99 17.64 -0.29
N LEU A 209 11.04 16.90 0.10
CA LEU A 209 11.13 16.16 1.38
C LEU A 209 11.61 17.01 2.56
N GLN A 210 11.88 18.30 2.41
CA GLN A 210 12.41 19.11 3.51
C GLN A 210 11.55 19.00 4.79
N PRO A 211 10.20 19.05 4.76
CA PRO A 211 9.39 18.89 5.98
C PRO A 211 9.59 17.54 6.70
N VAL A 212 9.97 16.48 5.99
CA VAL A 212 10.28 15.16 6.59
C VAL A 212 11.66 15.21 7.27
N TYR A 213 12.63 15.88 6.67
CA TYR A 213 13.94 16.08 7.28
C TYR A 213 13.85 16.97 8.54
N ASP A 214 13.10 18.07 8.45
CA ASP A 214 12.85 18.94 9.59
C ASP A 214 12.18 18.17 10.74
N LEU A 215 11.23 17.25 10.42
CA LEU A 215 10.60 16.37 11.41
C LEU A 215 11.65 15.47 12.07
N LEU A 216 12.52 14.82 11.30
CA LEU A 216 13.56 13.93 11.83
C LEU A 216 14.58 14.64 12.73
N GLU A 217 14.80 15.93 12.52
CA GLU A 217 15.66 16.74 13.38
C GLU A 217 14.97 17.17 14.70
N ASN A 218 13.63 17.16 14.72
CA ASN A 218 12.83 17.68 15.82
C ASN A 218 12.07 16.61 16.62
N CYS A 219 12.21 15.32 16.29
CA CYS A 219 11.59 14.23 17.06
C CYS A 219 12.38 12.92 16.94
N ASP A 220 12.15 12.02 17.91
CA ASP A 220 12.84 10.72 18.01
C ASP A 220 12.11 9.57 17.25
N VAL A 221 11.19 9.91 16.36
CA VAL A 221 10.52 8.88 15.52
C VAL A 221 11.53 8.30 14.55
N PRO A 222 11.74 6.97 14.54
CA PRO A 222 12.70 6.36 13.63
C PRO A 222 12.34 6.60 12.17
N ILE A 223 13.34 6.92 11.33
CA ILE A 223 13.18 7.15 9.89
C ILE A 223 12.42 5.99 9.19
N SER A 224 12.58 4.76 9.67
CA SER A 224 11.88 3.56 9.16
C SER A 224 10.37 3.55 9.40
N LYS A 225 9.83 4.51 10.15
CA LYS A 225 8.40 4.70 10.40
C LYS A 225 7.77 5.76 9.51
N LEU A 226 8.57 6.44 8.71
CA LEU A 226 8.17 7.50 7.81
C LEU A 226 8.21 6.98 6.37
N LEU A 227 7.12 7.15 5.63
CA LEU A 227 6.98 6.67 4.26
C LEU A 227 6.47 7.79 3.34
N PRO A 228 7.37 8.52 2.68
CA PRO A 228 6.97 9.42 1.60
C PRO A 228 6.50 8.62 0.38
N THR A 229 5.30 8.93 -0.12
CA THR A 229 4.71 8.30 -1.31
C THR A 229 4.63 9.29 -2.47
N HIS A 230 4.55 8.76 -3.70
CA HIS A 230 4.57 9.53 -4.95
C HIS A 230 5.89 10.25 -5.18
N VAL A 231 7.00 9.65 -4.73
CA VAL A 231 8.31 10.30 -4.80
C VAL A 231 8.83 10.50 -6.23
N ASN A 232 8.28 9.76 -7.18
CA ASN A 232 8.61 9.89 -8.61
C ASN A 232 7.85 11.03 -9.34
N ARG A 233 7.12 11.87 -8.61
CA ARG A 233 6.31 12.97 -9.15
C ARG A 233 7.14 14.08 -9.80
N ASN A 234 8.35 14.35 -9.30
CA ASN A 234 9.29 15.27 -9.92
C ASN A 234 10.74 14.88 -9.58
N VAL A 235 11.67 15.30 -10.41
CA VAL A 235 13.09 14.91 -10.29
C VAL A 235 13.70 15.39 -8.97
N PRO A 236 13.56 16.65 -8.51
CA PRO A 236 14.14 17.07 -7.24
C PRO A 236 13.64 16.28 -6.04
N LEU A 237 12.35 15.92 -6.01
CA LEU A 237 11.77 15.08 -4.97
C LEU A 237 12.36 13.67 -5.01
N PHE A 238 12.53 13.11 -6.21
CA PHE A 238 13.08 11.78 -6.36
C PHE A 238 14.54 11.69 -5.91
N GLU A 239 15.37 12.71 -6.21
CA GLU A 239 16.76 12.77 -5.72
C GLU A 239 16.82 12.80 -4.18
N GLN A 240 15.97 13.61 -3.54
CA GLN A 240 15.89 13.65 -2.09
C GLN A 240 15.37 12.32 -1.52
N ALA A 241 14.47 11.64 -2.23
CA ALA A 241 13.96 10.33 -1.82
C ALA A 241 15.04 9.24 -1.88
N LEU A 242 15.92 9.26 -2.89
CA LEU A 242 17.08 8.35 -2.93
C LEU A 242 18.00 8.57 -1.70
N GLU A 243 18.24 9.83 -1.34
CA GLU A 243 19.05 10.14 -0.15
C GLU A 243 18.34 9.68 1.15
N PHE A 244 17.02 9.88 1.24
CA PHE A 244 16.22 9.38 2.35
C PHE A 244 16.30 7.86 2.49
N ALA A 245 16.26 7.15 1.37
CA ALA A 245 16.39 5.68 1.36
C ALA A 245 17.80 5.22 1.76
N ARG A 246 18.87 5.93 1.34
CA ARG A 246 20.24 5.66 1.80
C ARG A 246 20.40 5.79 3.31
N LYS A 247 19.67 6.72 3.93
CA LYS A 247 19.63 6.92 5.39
C LYS A 247 18.80 5.87 6.14
N GLY A 248 18.22 4.90 5.43
CA GLY A 248 17.45 3.79 5.99
C GLY A 248 15.94 4.01 6.00
N GLY A 249 15.44 5.06 5.34
CA GLY A 249 14.02 5.27 5.08
C GLY A 249 13.47 4.30 4.04
N THR A 250 12.16 4.24 3.92
CA THR A 250 11.46 3.53 2.84
C THR A 250 10.73 4.56 1.99
N ILE A 251 10.79 4.41 0.67
CA ILE A 251 10.15 5.30 -0.30
C ILE A 251 9.13 4.54 -1.13
N ASP A 252 8.11 5.25 -1.62
CA ASP A 252 7.07 4.66 -2.46
C ASP A 252 7.02 5.31 -3.84
N ILE A 253 7.22 4.47 -4.87
CA ILE A 253 7.10 4.83 -6.28
C ILE A 253 5.68 4.52 -6.74
N THR A 254 5.01 5.50 -7.33
CA THR A 254 3.64 5.33 -7.83
C THR A 254 3.65 4.88 -9.27
N SER A 255 3.02 3.75 -9.55
CA SER A 255 3.00 3.13 -10.88
C SER A 255 2.24 3.92 -11.94
N SER A 256 1.31 4.79 -11.52
CA SER A 256 0.51 5.65 -12.41
C SER A 256 1.14 7.01 -12.74
N ILE A 257 2.38 7.25 -12.36
CA ILE A 257 3.14 8.47 -12.68
C ILE A 257 4.22 8.10 -13.70
N ASP A 258 3.98 8.45 -14.95
CA ASP A 258 4.89 8.10 -16.06
C ASP A 258 5.98 9.16 -16.27
N GLU A 259 5.73 10.42 -15.92
CA GLU A 259 6.66 11.53 -16.05
C GLU A 259 6.67 12.42 -14.80
N PRO A 260 7.82 13.04 -14.46
CA PRO A 260 9.09 13.01 -15.17
C PRO A 260 9.99 11.80 -14.81
N VAL A 261 9.63 10.96 -13.83
CA VAL A 261 10.36 9.76 -13.46
C VAL A 261 9.43 8.56 -13.57
N ALA A 262 9.51 7.84 -14.69
CA ALA A 262 8.74 6.63 -14.88
C ALA A 262 9.11 5.56 -13.83
N PRO A 263 8.17 4.69 -13.41
CA PRO A 263 8.44 3.68 -12.37
C PRO A 263 9.64 2.79 -12.67
N ALA A 264 9.79 2.33 -13.92
CA ALA A 264 10.91 1.50 -14.34
C ALA A 264 12.25 2.26 -14.26
N GLU A 265 12.27 3.54 -14.67
CA GLU A 265 13.44 4.42 -14.51
C GLU A 265 13.75 4.61 -13.02
N GLY A 266 12.74 4.86 -12.21
CA GLY A 266 12.89 5.02 -10.76
C GLY A 266 13.57 3.82 -10.11
N ILE A 267 13.18 2.59 -10.47
CA ILE A 267 13.83 1.36 -10.00
C ILE A 267 15.26 1.25 -10.51
N ALA A 268 15.50 1.51 -11.77
CA ALA A 268 16.86 1.47 -12.32
C ALA A 268 17.79 2.42 -11.55
N ARG A 269 17.33 3.62 -11.22
CA ARG A 269 18.07 4.61 -10.44
C ARG A 269 18.30 4.17 -8.99
N VAL A 270 17.32 3.53 -8.35
CA VAL A 270 17.47 2.93 -7.01
C VAL A 270 18.58 1.87 -7.02
N VAL A 271 18.56 0.96 -7.99
CA VAL A 271 19.58 -0.09 -8.15
C VAL A 271 20.96 0.50 -8.41
N GLN A 272 21.07 1.47 -9.33
CA GLN A 272 22.32 2.17 -9.63
C GLN A 272 22.87 2.92 -8.42
N ALA A 273 21.99 3.44 -7.56
CA ALA A 273 22.36 4.12 -6.32
C ALA A 273 22.80 3.16 -5.19
N GLY A 274 22.77 1.83 -5.43
CA GLY A 274 23.12 0.82 -4.44
C GLY A 274 22.13 0.72 -3.27
N ILE A 275 20.90 1.21 -3.44
CA ILE A 275 19.87 1.16 -2.42
C ILE A 275 19.18 -0.21 -2.46
N PRO A 276 19.07 -0.91 -1.30
CA PRO A 276 18.36 -2.19 -1.25
C PRO A 276 16.91 -2.06 -1.70
N LEU A 277 16.42 -2.94 -2.59
CA LEU A 277 15.03 -2.93 -3.06
C LEU A 277 14.01 -3.08 -1.91
N ALA A 278 14.40 -3.66 -0.78
CA ALA A 278 13.59 -3.70 0.43
C ALA A 278 13.26 -2.31 1.03
N ARG A 279 13.90 -1.24 0.52
CA ARG A 279 13.60 0.15 0.87
C ARG A 279 12.68 0.85 -0.12
N VAL A 280 12.15 0.12 -1.09
CA VAL A 280 11.26 0.66 -2.10
C VAL A 280 9.96 -0.13 -2.12
N THR A 281 8.88 0.58 -2.15
CA THR A 281 7.55 0.02 -2.34
C THR A 281 6.92 0.61 -3.60
N PHE A 282 5.93 -0.09 -4.11
CA PHE A 282 5.13 0.36 -5.23
C PHE A 282 3.68 0.48 -4.82
N SER A 283 3.02 1.52 -5.33
CA SER A 283 1.59 1.68 -5.17
C SER A 283 0.94 2.02 -6.51
N SER A 284 -0.30 1.55 -6.69
CA SER A 284 -1.06 1.86 -7.90
C SER A 284 -1.67 3.26 -7.86
N LYS A 285 -1.92 3.80 -6.66
CA LYS A 285 -2.78 4.97 -6.44
C LYS A 285 -4.17 4.75 -7.05
N HIS A 286 -4.62 3.50 -7.04
CA HIS A 286 -5.86 3.06 -7.66
C HIS A 286 -7.06 3.92 -7.17
N THR A 287 -7.96 4.24 -8.09
CA THR A 287 -9.18 5.05 -7.90
C THR A 287 -9.01 6.55 -7.64
N GLN A 288 -7.81 7.11 -7.66
CA GLN A 288 -7.68 8.58 -7.67
C GLN A 288 -7.71 9.15 -9.10
N HIS A 289 -7.19 8.39 -10.07
CA HIS A 289 -7.37 8.63 -11.49
C HIS A 289 -7.74 7.30 -12.14
N CYS A 290 -8.84 7.27 -12.86
CA CYS A 290 -9.40 6.06 -13.46
C CYS A 290 -8.54 5.57 -14.64
N LEU A 291 -7.36 5.00 -14.37
CA LEU A 291 -6.45 4.48 -15.41
C LEU A 291 -6.89 3.12 -16.01
N LEU A 292 -7.93 2.48 -15.46
CA LEU A 292 -8.52 1.28 -16.05
C LEU A 292 -9.83 1.54 -16.81
N TYR A 293 -10.26 2.79 -16.91
CA TYR A 293 -11.31 3.20 -17.84
C TYR A 293 -10.63 3.71 -19.12
N THR A 294 -10.18 2.82 -19.95
CA THR A 294 -9.85 3.08 -21.36
C THR A 294 -11.09 3.21 -22.23
N SER A 295 -12.24 3.43 -21.64
CA SER A 295 -13.44 3.81 -22.34
C SER A 295 -13.55 5.32 -22.28
N PRO A 296 -13.53 6.04 -23.41
CA PRO A 296 -13.80 7.48 -23.39
C PRO A 296 -15.16 7.70 -22.71
N SER A 297 -15.21 8.69 -21.83
CA SER A 297 -16.47 9.14 -21.26
C SER A 297 -17.42 9.47 -22.41
N PRO A 298 -18.71 9.08 -22.35
CA PRO A 298 -19.68 9.52 -23.37
C PRO A 298 -19.86 11.03 -23.48
N ARG A 299 -19.02 11.80 -22.79
CA ARG A 299 -19.06 13.26 -22.70
C ARG A 299 -17.77 13.94 -23.17
N ASP A 300 -16.78 13.18 -23.65
CA ASP A 300 -15.55 13.72 -24.26
C ASP A 300 -15.69 13.79 -25.79
#